data_3b719bcb19d2d02cbf48fb8acae58793
#
_entry.id   3b719bcb19d2d02cbf48fb8acae58793
#
_cell.length_a   1.000
_cell.length_b   1.000
_cell.length_c   1.000
_cell.angle_alpha   90.00
_cell.angle_beta   90.00
_cell.angle_gamma   90.00
#
_symmetry.space_group_name_H-M   'P 1'
#
loop_
_entity.id
_entity.type
_entity.pdbx_description
1 polymer ?
#
loop_
_entity_poly.entity_id
_entity_poly.type
_entity_poly.pdbx_seq_one_letter_code
_entity_poly.pdbx_strand_id
1 'polypeptide(L)'
;MAKETLGRLGLGALVGQWSKLTNILESHITGDPTLRFQSINEVDANALFKEPYSESRMLELLQSPYADIQNFALHNLYRNDYPGISDLLRKTFETSSFMMVRFTCLALLEKISDKNFREVLHLAITDSYEFIRRTSVRMMQHVGLNEYVYPQIKAYVEDNLSERVAFNVSLGLQVFDQAAVQAAIDKVMAETYVLQDKEEMRKVLENANNSRSMQKELLSKETSERCRILYCNSLKNHMAHACVDGLLALLTDSSESEKLKTCLLEAFAWFTHSYRKPDILRVCDQLRKDKSLSENLREEADRTYYRLKN
;
A
#
# COMPACT_ATOMS: atom_id res chain seq x y z
N MET A 1 -9.96 4.00 -7.58
CA MET A 1 -9.86 5.38 -8.13
C MET A 1 -11.11 5.82 -8.88
N ALA A 2 -11.72 5.05 -9.78
CA ALA A 2 -12.91 5.52 -10.55
C ALA A 2 -14.12 5.83 -9.66
N LYS A 3 -14.37 5.05 -8.63
CA LYS A 3 -15.51 5.24 -7.71
C LYS A 3 -15.37 6.47 -6.82
N GLU A 4 -14.16 6.88 -6.54
CA GLU A 4 -13.80 7.98 -5.63
C GLU A 4 -14.05 9.36 -6.23
N THR A 5 -14.26 9.42 -7.52
CA THR A 5 -14.44 10.69 -8.25
C THR A 5 -15.85 10.89 -8.81
N LEU A 6 -16.78 9.94 -8.57
CA LEU A 6 -18.17 10.03 -9.05
C LEU A 6 -18.91 11.27 -8.50
N GLY A 7 -18.62 11.69 -7.28
CA GLY A 7 -19.21 12.88 -6.67
C GLY A 7 -19.00 14.16 -7.49
N ARG A 8 -17.91 14.23 -8.27
CA ARG A 8 -17.62 15.36 -9.16
C ARG A 8 -18.67 15.54 -10.26
N LEU A 9 -19.30 14.46 -10.73
CA LEU A 9 -20.42 14.54 -11.67
C LEU A 9 -21.61 15.26 -11.02
N GLY A 10 -21.91 14.95 -9.77
CA GLY A 10 -22.95 15.65 -9.00
C GLY A 10 -22.65 17.13 -8.75
N LEU A 11 -21.37 17.53 -8.80
CA LEU A 11 -20.92 18.91 -8.72
C LEU A 11 -20.80 19.60 -10.10
N GLY A 12 -21.31 18.99 -11.14
CA GLY A 12 -21.39 19.57 -12.48
C GLY A 12 -20.17 19.37 -13.39
N ALA A 13 -19.28 18.44 -13.07
CA ALA A 13 -18.21 18.07 -13.99
C ALA A 13 -18.76 17.39 -15.27
N LEU A 14 -18.10 17.61 -16.41
CA LEU A 14 -18.41 16.89 -17.65
C LEU A 14 -17.99 15.41 -17.52
N VAL A 15 -18.80 14.50 -18.12
CA VAL A 15 -18.50 13.07 -18.13
C VAL A 15 -17.12 12.78 -18.74
N GLY A 16 -16.76 13.49 -19.80
CA GLY A 16 -15.43 13.38 -20.42
C GLY A 16 -14.28 13.85 -19.52
N GLN A 17 -14.49 14.87 -18.73
CA GLN A 17 -13.50 15.33 -17.73
C GLN A 17 -13.37 14.31 -16.60
N TRP A 18 -14.45 13.74 -16.13
CA TRP A 18 -14.44 12.68 -15.13
C TRP A 18 -13.64 11.46 -15.63
N SER A 19 -13.87 11.01 -16.85
CA SER A 19 -13.15 9.88 -17.44
C SER A 19 -11.64 10.12 -17.53
N LYS A 20 -11.19 11.32 -17.92
CA LYS A 20 -9.78 11.69 -17.91
C LYS A 20 -9.15 11.67 -16.54
N LEU A 21 -9.88 12.07 -15.52
CA LEU A 21 -9.40 12.12 -14.13
C LEU A 21 -9.28 10.74 -13.49
N THR A 22 -10.07 9.76 -13.96
CA THR A 22 -10.02 8.38 -13.45
C THR A 22 -8.79 7.62 -13.93
N ASN A 23 -8.15 8.08 -15.00
CA ASN A 23 -6.94 7.50 -15.60
C ASN A 23 -6.99 5.98 -15.81
N ILE A 24 -8.17 5.45 -16.09
CA ILE A 24 -8.35 4.04 -16.42
C ILE A 24 -8.11 3.88 -17.92
N LEU A 25 -6.97 3.33 -18.31
CA LEU A 25 -6.50 3.21 -19.70
C LEU A 25 -7.49 2.47 -20.62
N GLU A 26 -8.31 1.58 -20.06
CA GLU A 26 -9.25 0.75 -20.80
C GLU A 26 -10.72 1.19 -20.62
N SER A 27 -10.96 2.35 -20.00
CA SER A 27 -12.33 2.85 -19.83
C SER A 27 -12.81 3.56 -21.09
N HIS A 28 -13.99 3.15 -21.57
CA HIS A 28 -14.67 3.80 -22.68
C HIS A 28 -15.92 4.51 -22.17
N ILE A 29 -16.17 5.70 -22.70
CA ILE A 29 -17.44 6.42 -22.48
C ILE A 29 -18.38 6.00 -23.62
N THR A 30 -19.46 5.34 -23.25
CA THR A 30 -20.58 5.11 -24.17
C THR A 30 -21.59 6.22 -23.96
N GLY A 31 -21.73 7.12 -24.96
CA GLY A 31 -22.61 8.28 -24.90
C GLY A 31 -21.86 9.61 -25.10
N ASP A 32 -22.55 10.70 -24.81
CA ASP A 32 -22.02 12.05 -24.99
C ASP A 32 -21.02 12.43 -23.87
N PRO A 33 -19.73 12.61 -24.19
CA PRO A 33 -18.71 13.02 -23.20
C PRO A 33 -18.91 14.46 -22.70
N THR A 34 -19.74 15.26 -23.38
CA THR A 34 -20.06 16.63 -22.97
C THR A 34 -21.27 16.68 -22.04
N LEU A 35 -21.90 15.54 -21.75
CA LEU A 35 -23.01 15.49 -20.80
C LEU A 35 -22.58 16.05 -19.45
N ARG A 36 -23.40 16.92 -18.92
CA ARG A 36 -23.21 17.57 -17.63
C ARG A 36 -24.47 17.42 -16.79
N PHE A 37 -24.30 16.96 -15.56
CA PHE A 37 -25.35 17.03 -14.58
C PHE A 37 -25.43 18.45 -14.02
N GLN A 38 -26.64 18.99 -13.90
CA GLN A 38 -26.83 20.27 -13.25
C GLN A 38 -26.49 20.11 -11.76
N SER A 39 -25.52 20.88 -11.29
CA SER A 39 -25.25 20.94 -9.86
C SER A 39 -26.40 21.63 -9.17
N ILE A 40 -26.94 21.01 -8.12
CA ILE A 40 -27.90 21.62 -7.21
C ILE A 40 -27.22 22.45 -6.12
N ASN A 41 -25.90 22.44 -6.09
CA ASN A 41 -25.06 23.10 -5.11
C ASN A 41 -24.44 24.36 -5.71
N GLU A 42 -24.05 25.31 -4.84
CA GLU A 42 -23.39 26.55 -5.25
C GLU A 42 -21.99 26.35 -5.86
N VAL A 43 -21.43 25.15 -5.73
CA VAL A 43 -20.10 24.81 -6.24
C VAL A 43 -20.16 24.38 -7.69
N ASP A 44 -19.49 25.09 -8.58
CA ASP A 44 -19.24 24.68 -9.97
C ASP A 44 -17.86 24.02 -10.09
N ALA A 45 -17.83 22.69 -10.18
CA ALA A 45 -16.60 21.93 -10.32
C ALA A 45 -15.80 22.33 -11.59
N ASN A 46 -16.46 22.74 -12.68
CA ASN A 46 -15.76 23.18 -13.89
C ASN A 46 -15.06 24.51 -13.72
N ALA A 47 -15.66 25.44 -12.97
CA ALA A 47 -15.02 26.68 -12.63
C ALA A 47 -13.81 26.42 -11.73
N LEU A 48 -13.99 25.60 -10.69
CA LEU A 48 -12.95 25.23 -9.75
C LEU A 48 -11.71 24.60 -10.45
N PHE A 49 -11.91 23.71 -11.44
CA PHE A 49 -10.81 23.08 -12.17
C PHE A 49 -10.03 24.04 -13.06
N LYS A 50 -10.58 25.20 -13.38
CA LYS A 50 -9.92 26.25 -14.20
C LYS A 50 -9.26 27.31 -13.34
N GLU A 51 -9.53 27.34 -12.04
CA GLU A 51 -8.88 28.28 -11.13
C GLU A 51 -7.35 27.99 -11.11
N PRO A 52 -6.51 29.03 -11.17
CA PRO A 52 -5.09 28.86 -10.94
C PRO A 52 -4.84 28.39 -9.51
N TYR A 53 -3.76 27.63 -9.31
CA TYR A 53 -3.39 27.20 -7.97
C TYR A 53 -3.17 28.41 -7.04
N SER A 54 -3.79 28.37 -5.88
CA SER A 54 -3.55 29.29 -4.78
C SER A 54 -3.60 28.49 -3.47
N GLU A 55 -2.52 28.56 -2.69
CA GLU A 55 -2.42 27.87 -1.40
C GLU A 55 -3.55 28.26 -0.45
N SER A 56 -3.79 29.56 -0.28
CA SER A 56 -4.86 30.07 0.58
C SER A 56 -6.24 29.58 0.13
N ARG A 57 -6.47 29.53 -1.18
CA ARG A 57 -7.73 29.00 -1.74
C ARG A 57 -7.88 27.50 -1.47
N MET A 58 -6.82 26.71 -1.60
CA MET A 58 -6.87 25.28 -1.29
C MET A 58 -7.15 25.04 0.20
N LEU A 59 -6.54 25.80 1.09
CA LEU A 59 -6.80 25.70 2.53
C LEU A 59 -8.26 26.09 2.88
N GLU A 60 -8.83 27.10 2.21
CA GLU A 60 -10.26 27.45 2.34
C GLU A 60 -11.16 26.29 1.88
N LEU A 61 -10.85 25.66 0.74
CA LEU A 61 -11.63 24.56 0.19
C LEU A 61 -11.63 23.30 1.07
N LEU A 62 -10.67 23.14 1.97
CA LEU A 62 -10.69 22.08 2.97
C LEU A 62 -11.84 22.20 3.97
N GLN A 63 -12.41 23.39 4.11
CA GLN A 63 -13.59 23.63 4.96
C GLN A 63 -14.93 23.39 4.23
N SER A 64 -14.87 22.97 2.96
CA SER A 64 -16.07 22.68 2.17
C SER A 64 -16.89 21.54 2.80
N PRO A 65 -18.23 21.62 2.78
CA PRO A 65 -19.08 20.52 3.20
C PRO A 65 -19.08 19.32 2.23
N TYR A 66 -18.32 19.41 1.13
CA TYR A 66 -18.27 18.39 0.10
C TYR A 66 -16.91 17.66 0.09
N ALA A 67 -16.93 16.34 0.32
CA ALA A 67 -15.73 15.52 0.35
C ALA A 67 -14.87 15.62 -0.92
N ASP A 68 -15.50 15.71 -2.10
CA ASP A 68 -14.78 15.84 -3.38
C ASP A 68 -14.01 17.14 -3.51
N ILE A 69 -14.53 18.23 -2.94
CA ILE A 69 -13.85 19.53 -2.91
C ILE A 69 -12.67 19.48 -1.95
N GLN A 70 -12.84 18.89 -0.77
CA GLN A 70 -11.73 18.66 0.16
C GLN A 70 -10.65 17.79 -0.47
N ASN A 71 -11.01 16.70 -1.15
CA ASN A 71 -10.08 15.83 -1.87
C ASN A 71 -9.33 16.58 -2.98
N PHE A 72 -10.04 17.41 -3.75
CA PHE A 72 -9.42 18.26 -4.76
C PHE A 72 -8.35 19.18 -4.14
N ALA A 73 -8.66 19.81 -3.02
CA ALA A 73 -7.74 20.68 -2.30
C ALA A 73 -6.51 19.92 -1.79
N LEU A 74 -6.69 18.76 -1.14
CA LEU A 74 -5.59 17.94 -0.64
C LEU A 74 -4.66 17.48 -1.76
N HIS A 75 -5.20 17.03 -2.89
CA HIS A 75 -4.39 16.65 -4.05
C HIS A 75 -3.58 17.81 -4.65
N ASN A 76 -4.17 19.01 -4.69
CA ASN A 76 -3.46 20.18 -5.20
C ASN A 76 -2.37 20.66 -4.23
N LEU A 77 -2.65 20.70 -2.92
CA LEU A 77 -1.64 21.00 -1.91
C LEU A 77 -0.46 20.03 -1.97
N TYR A 78 -0.75 18.72 -2.10
CA TYR A 78 0.29 17.70 -2.25
C TYR A 78 1.12 17.89 -3.52
N ARG A 79 0.48 18.14 -4.67
CA ARG A 79 1.16 18.30 -5.97
C ARG A 79 2.02 19.55 -6.08
N ASN A 80 1.71 20.57 -5.30
CA ASN A 80 2.44 21.83 -5.27
C ASN A 80 3.35 21.95 -4.03
N ASP A 81 3.72 20.80 -3.45
CA ASP A 81 4.70 20.68 -2.36
C ASP A 81 4.40 21.63 -1.19
N TYR A 82 3.11 21.69 -0.77
CA TYR A 82 2.70 22.55 0.36
C TYR A 82 3.55 22.27 1.60
N PRO A 83 4.19 23.29 2.20
CA PRO A 83 4.99 23.10 3.41
C PRO A 83 4.14 22.54 4.55
N GLY A 84 4.57 21.42 5.15
CA GLY A 84 3.80 20.75 6.22
C GLY A 84 2.61 19.91 5.73
N ILE A 85 2.58 19.54 4.45
CA ILE A 85 1.52 18.70 3.87
C ILE A 85 1.29 17.42 4.67
N SER A 86 2.35 16.77 5.16
CA SER A 86 2.24 15.53 5.92
C SER A 86 1.48 15.72 7.24
N ASP A 87 1.78 16.77 7.99
CA ASP A 87 1.07 17.11 9.23
C ASP A 87 -0.39 17.49 8.96
N LEU A 88 -0.64 18.23 7.87
CA LEU A 88 -2.00 18.58 7.44
C LEU A 88 -2.81 17.33 7.10
N LEU A 89 -2.24 16.38 6.34
CA LEU A 89 -2.89 15.12 5.98
C LEU A 89 -3.22 14.27 7.21
N ARG A 90 -2.29 14.16 8.16
CA ARG A 90 -2.51 13.47 9.42
C ARG A 90 -3.66 14.10 10.20
N LYS A 91 -3.61 15.41 10.43
CA LYS A 91 -4.68 16.15 11.13
C LYS A 91 -6.02 15.99 10.45
N THR A 92 -6.06 16.08 9.12
CA THR A 92 -7.29 15.91 8.34
C THR A 92 -7.83 14.49 8.44
N PHE A 93 -6.96 13.47 8.45
CA PHE A 93 -7.37 12.08 8.69
C PHE A 93 -8.05 11.92 10.06
N GLU A 94 -7.46 12.48 11.10
CA GLU A 94 -7.96 12.39 12.48
C GLU A 94 -9.31 13.09 12.68
N THR A 95 -9.58 14.17 11.94
CA THR A 95 -10.73 15.04 12.20
C THR A 95 -11.87 14.94 11.19
N SER A 96 -11.60 14.41 9.98
CA SER A 96 -12.61 14.35 8.93
C SER A 96 -13.67 13.28 9.20
N SER A 97 -14.95 13.66 9.11
CA SER A 97 -16.08 12.72 9.11
C SER A 97 -16.24 11.96 7.79
N PHE A 98 -15.64 12.47 6.69
CA PHE A 98 -15.78 11.85 5.37
C PHE A 98 -14.77 10.73 5.16
N MET A 99 -15.25 9.49 4.97
CA MET A 99 -14.42 8.34 4.66
C MET A 99 -13.50 8.59 3.47
N MET A 100 -14.01 9.19 2.40
CA MET A 100 -13.22 9.45 1.18
C MET A 100 -12.07 10.46 1.42
N VAL A 101 -12.26 11.43 2.31
CA VAL A 101 -11.21 12.36 2.69
C VAL A 101 -10.14 11.66 3.51
N ARG A 102 -10.53 10.84 4.50
CA ARG A 102 -9.58 10.04 5.27
C ARG A 102 -8.80 9.07 4.39
N PHE A 103 -9.47 8.41 3.42
CA PHE A 103 -8.82 7.55 2.45
C PHE A 103 -7.80 8.32 1.57
N THR A 104 -8.16 9.52 1.10
CA THR A 104 -7.25 10.39 0.35
C THR A 104 -6.02 10.77 1.19
N CYS A 105 -6.22 11.14 2.46
CA CYS A 105 -5.11 11.43 3.37
C CYS A 105 -4.17 10.22 3.51
N LEU A 106 -4.72 9.04 3.76
CA LEU A 106 -3.96 7.80 3.89
C LEU A 106 -3.16 7.48 2.61
N ALA A 107 -3.78 7.61 1.44
CA ALA A 107 -3.14 7.35 0.15
C ALA A 107 -2.03 8.37 -0.21
N LEU A 108 -2.17 9.62 0.20
CA LEU A 108 -1.14 10.64 0.01
C LEU A 108 0.01 10.47 1.01
N LEU A 109 -0.29 10.12 2.26
CA LEU A 109 0.71 9.81 3.28
C LEU A 109 1.54 8.56 2.90
N GLU A 110 0.93 7.54 2.28
CA GLU A 110 1.67 6.38 1.74
C GLU A 110 2.76 6.81 0.75
N LYS A 111 2.46 7.78 -0.12
CA LYS A 111 3.43 8.31 -1.08
C LYS A 111 4.55 9.11 -0.42
N ILE A 112 4.25 9.85 0.65
CA ILE A 112 5.24 10.58 1.45
C ILE A 112 6.11 9.59 2.24
N SER A 113 5.49 8.55 2.81
CA SER A 113 6.14 7.44 3.53
C SER A 113 7.00 7.88 4.72
N ASP A 114 6.56 8.90 5.45
CA ASP A 114 7.23 9.46 6.62
C ASP A 114 6.67 8.94 7.97
N LYS A 115 7.01 9.61 9.07
CA LYS A 115 6.54 9.29 10.41
C LYS A 115 5.01 9.39 10.52
N ASN A 116 4.39 10.42 9.95
CA ASN A 116 2.95 10.63 10.02
C ASN A 116 2.18 9.51 9.32
N PHE A 117 2.71 8.98 8.21
CA PHE A 117 2.14 7.79 7.57
C PHE A 117 2.09 6.61 8.53
N ARG A 118 3.20 6.34 9.24
CA ARG A 118 3.27 5.22 10.20
C ARG A 118 2.28 5.38 11.35
N GLU A 119 2.16 6.57 11.90
CA GLU A 119 1.21 6.86 12.97
C GLU A 119 -0.24 6.73 12.51
N VAL A 120 -0.57 7.23 11.30
CA VAL A 120 -1.92 7.13 10.72
C VAL A 120 -2.31 5.68 10.44
N LEU A 121 -1.38 4.78 10.10
CA LEU A 121 -1.69 3.36 9.94
C LEU A 121 -2.26 2.73 11.22
N HIS A 122 -1.73 3.10 12.40
CA HIS A 122 -2.26 2.63 13.69
C HIS A 122 -3.67 3.16 13.99
N LEU A 123 -4.03 4.34 13.48
CA LEU A 123 -5.39 4.87 13.59
C LEU A 123 -6.32 4.22 12.56
N ALA A 124 -5.85 4.03 11.35
CA ALA A 124 -6.63 3.55 10.22
C ALA A 124 -7.11 2.09 10.39
N ILE A 125 -6.39 1.27 11.15
CA ILE A 125 -6.79 -0.12 11.39
C ILE A 125 -8.03 -0.25 12.27
N THR A 126 -8.37 0.79 13.01
CA THR A 126 -9.58 0.87 13.87
C THR A 126 -10.62 1.86 13.32
N ASP A 127 -10.46 2.32 12.07
CA ASP A 127 -11.41 3.23 11.44
C ASP A 127 -12.83 2.65 11.37
N SER A 128 -13.85 3.50 11.47
CA SER A 128 -15.25 3.10 11.39
C SER A 128 -15.62 2.43 10.06
N TYR A 129 -14.87 2.71 8.97
CA TYR A 129 -15.13 2.14 7.65
C TYR A 129 -14.21 0.95 7.34
N GLU A 130 -14.81 -0.19 7.01
CA GLU A 130 -14.12 -1.43 6.65
C GLU A 130 -13.07 -1.21 5.56
N PHE A 131 -13.40 -0.41 4.54
CA PHE A 131 -12.49 -0.15 3.43
C PHE A 131 -11.17 0.49 3.87
N ILE A 132 -11.20 1.42 4.85
CA ILE A 132 -9.98 2.02 5.41
C ILE A 132 -9.22 0.98 6.24
N ARG A 133 -9.91 0.23 7.12
CA ARG A 133 -9.27 -0.83 7.93
C ARG A 133 -8.56 -1.86 7.06
N ARG A 134 -9.23 -2.37 6.02
CA ARG A 134 -8.66 -3.32 5.08
C ARG A 134 -7.47 -2.76 4.30
N THR A 135 -7.55 -1.48 3.90
CA THR A 135 -6.46 -0.81 3.20
C THR A 135 -5.26 -0.61 4.10
N SER A 136 -5.46 -0.23 5.36
CA SER A 136 -4.36 -0.07 6.33
C SER A 136 -3.64 -1.39 6.60
N VAL A 137 -4.36 -2.51 6.71
CA VAL A 137 -3.75 -3.85 6.83
C VAL A 137 -2.78 -4.11 5.67
N ARG A 138 -3.20 -3.87 4.42
CA ARG A 138 -2.33 -4.05 3.26
C ARG A 138 -1.12 -3.12 3.27
N MET A 139 -1.32 -1.86 3.62
CA MET A 139 -0.22 -0.89 3.72
C MET A 139 0.78 -1.28 4.82
N MET A 140 0.31 -1.74 5.97
CA MET A 140 1.16 -2.29 7.04
C MET A 140 2.00 -3.47 6.56
N GLN A 141 1.41 -4.35 5.74
CA GLN A 141 2.11 -5.48 5.13
C GLN A 141 3.14 -5.02 4.08
N HIS A 142 2.85 -3.97 3.32
CA HIS A 142 3.82 -3.38 2.38
C HIS A 142 5.01 -2.72 3.10
N VAL A 143 4.79 -2.12 4.26
CA VAL A 143 5.88 -1.59 5.10
C VAL A 143 6.67 -2.72 5.74
N GLY A 144 6.00 -3.72 6.31
CA GLY A 144 6.57 -4.95 6.84
C GLY A 144 7.20 -4.86 8.23
N LEU A 145 6.98 -3.76 8.98
CA LEU A 145 7.49 -3.62 10.35
C LEU A 145 6.75 -4.55 11.31
N ASN A 146 7.48 -5.26 12.16
CA ASN A 146 6.91 -6.19 13.14
C ASN A 146 5.99 -5.52 14.18
N GLU A 147 6.12 -4.22 14.42
CA GLU A 147 5.21 -3.46 15.27
C GLU A 147 3.75 -3.46 14.77
N TYR A 148 3.54 -3.69 13.46
CA TYR A 148 2.22 -3.78 12.86
C TYR A 148 1.54 -5.15 13.02
N VAL A 149 2.25 -6.15 13.50
CA VAL A 149 1.67 -7.50 13.66
C VAL A 149 0.59 -7.51 14.73
N TYR A 150 0.89 -6.97 15.90
CA TYR A 150 -0.05 -6.95 17.02
C TYR A 150 -1.39 -6.26 16.69
N PRO A 151 -1.42 -5.01 16.13
CA PRO A 151 -2.69 -4.37 15.78
C PRO A 151 -3.46 -5.13 14.70
N GLN A 152 -2.79 -5.82 13.77
CA GLN A 152 -3.44 -6.64 12.76
C GLN A 152 -4.08 -7.91 13.36
N ILE A 153 -3.36 -8.64 14.21
CA ILE A 153 -3.92 -9.82 14.92
C ILE A 153 -5.08 -9.39 15.82
N LYS A 154 -4.96 -8.26 16.51
CA LYS A 154 -6.03 -7.70 17.32
C LYS A 154 -7.27 -7.39 16.48
N ALA A 155 -7.09 -6.72 15.33
CA ALA A 155 -8.18 -6.44 14.40
C ALA A 155 -8.83 -7.72 13.83
N TYR A 156 -8.02 -8.76 13.53
CA TYR A 156 -8.54 -10.06 13.12
C TYR A 156 -9.47 -10.67 14.17
N VAL A 157 -9.10 -10.57 15.44
CA VAL A 157 -9.81 -11.22 16.55
C VAL A 157 -11.04 -10.41 16.99
N GLU A 158 -10.95 -9.08 17.00
CA GLU A 158 -12.00 -8.17 17.49
C GLU A 158 -12.99 -7.73 16.40
N ASP A 159 -12.54 -7.61 15.14
CA ASP A 159 -13.37 -7.21 14.01
C ASP A 159 -13.93 -8.44 13.27
N ASN A 160 -14.60 -9.31 14.00
CA ASN A 160 -15.18 -10.55 13.47
C ASN A 160 -16.32 -10.32 12.46
N LEU A 161 -16.80 -9.07 12.31
CA LEU A 161 -17.82 -8.68 11.34
C LEU A 161 -17.25 -8.43 9.93
N SER A 162 -15.93 -8.35 9.79
CA SER A 162 -15.29 -8.08 8.51
C SER A 162 -14.43 -9.25 8.05
N GLU A 163 -15.06 -10.19 7.35
CA GLU A 163 -14.35 -11.31 6.70
C GLU A 163 -13.20 -10.84 5.80
N ARG A 164 -13.33 -9.65 5.20
CA ARG A 164 -12.30 -9.10 4.30
C ARG A 164 -11.08 -8.59 5.05
N VAL A 165 -11.25 -8.00 6.23
CA VAL A 165 -10.12 -7.61 7.09
C VAL A 165 -9.43 -8.87 7.58
N ALA A 166 -10.18 -9.82 8.13
CA ALA A 166 -9.67 -11.10 8.61
C ALA A 166 -8.89 -11.86 7.51
N PHE A 167 -9.45 -11.96 6.31
CA PHE A 167 -8.80 -12.58 5.16
C PHE A 167 -7.46 -11.92 4.82
N ASN A 168 -7.42 -10.57 4.73
CA ASN A 168 -6.17 -9.87 4.43
C ASN A 168 -5.12 -10.06 5.53
N VAL A 169 -5.51 -10.06 6.80
CA VAL A 169 -4.60 -10.33 7.91
C VAL A 169 -4.00 -11.72 7.77
N SER A 170 -4.82 -12.76 7.65
CA SER A 170 -4.35 -14.15 7.58
C SER A 170 -3.40 -14.39 6.39
N LEU A 171 -3.71 -13.84 5.21
CA LEU A 171 -2.83 -13.94 4.04
C LEU A 171 -1.49 -13.21 4.22
N GLY A 172 -1.50 -12.12 4.95
CA GLY A 172 -0.33 -11.26 5.09
C GLY A 172 0.63 -11.66 6.21
N LEU A 173 0.29 -12.59 7.10
CA LEU A 173 1.17 -12.97 8.22
C LEU A 173 2.54 -13.48 7.78
N GLN A 174 2.62 -14.07 6.60
CA GLN A 174 3.87 -14.60 6.03
C GLN A 174 4.91 -13.51 5.69
N VAL A 175 4.54 -12.24 5.59
CA VAL A 175 5.48 -11.16 5.24
C VAL A 175 6.33 -10.71 6.43
N PHE A 176 5.86 -10.97 7.66
CA PHE A 176 6.51 -10.59 8.91
C PHE A 176 7.40 -11.70 9.48
N ASP A 177 8.15 -11.37 10.52
CA ASP A 177 8.91 -12.36 11.29
C ASP A 177 7.97 -13.37 11.98
N GLN A 178 8.26 -14.66 11.83
CA GLN A 178 7.42 -15.73 12.37
C GLN A 178 7.30 -15.69 13.90
N ALA A 179 8.41 -15.38 14.58
CA ALA A 179 8.42 -15.31 16.04
C ALA A 179 7.62 -14.08 16.53
N ALA A 180 7.72 -12.95 15.83
CA ALA A 180 6.93 -11.76 16.13
C ALA A 180 5.43 -12.00 15.94
N VAL A 181 5.05 -12.72 14.89
CA VAL A 181 3.65 -13.10 14.64
C VAL A 181 3.14 -14.01 15.76
N GLN A 182 3.91 -15.05 16.14
CA GLN A 182 3.50 -15.97 17.21
C GLN A 182 3.34 -15.23 18.55
N ALA A 183 4.29 -14.37 18.90
CA ALA A 183 4.21 -13.56 20.13
C ALA A 183 2.96 -12.65 20.13
N ALA A 184 2.60 -12.07 18.98
CA ALA A 184 1.41 -11.25 18.86
C ALA A 184 0.11 -12.07 18.99
N ILE A 185 0.06 -13.28 18.38
CA ILE A 185 -1.05 -14.21 18.54
C ILE A 185 -1.26 -14.55 20.02
N ASP A 186 -0.18 -14.97 20.70
CA ASP A 186 -0.22 -15.35 22.12
C ASP A 186 -0.71 -14.20 23.00
N LYS A 187 -0.19 -12.99 22.76
CA LYS A 187 -0.57 -11.78 23.50
C LYS A 187 -2.06 -11.45 23.29
N VAL A 188 -2.54 -11.37 22.05
CA VAL A 188 -3.93 -11.02 21.76
C VAL A 188 -4.87 -12.08 22.31
N MET A 189 -4.52 -13.38 22.19
CA MET A 189 -5.33 -14.46 22.74
C MET A 189 -5.38 -14.45 24.29
N ALA A 190 -4.33 -13.97 24.95
CA ALA A 190 -4.35 -13.78 26.41
C ALA A 190 -5.24 -12.60 26.84
N GLU A 191 -5.27 -11.53 26.07
CA GLU A 191 -6.04 -10.31 26.35
C GLU A 191 -7.51 -10.38 25.94
N THR A 192 -7.90 -11.34 25.11
CA THR A 192 -9.25 -11.40 24.52
C THR A 192 -10.22 -12.21 25.39
N TYR A 193 -11.32 -11.57 25.78
CA TYR A 193 -12.36 -12.17 26.62
C TYR A 193 -13.62 -12.60 25.87
N VAL A 194 -13.85 -12.12 24.64
CA VAL A 194 -15.15 -12.08 23.97
C VAL A 194 -15.41 -13.24 23.01
N LEU A 195 -14.44 -14.12 22.73
CA LEU A 195 -14.60 -15.11 21.66
C LEU A 195 -15.11 -16.46 22.15
N GLN A 196 -16.22 -16.90 21.55
CA GLN A 196 -16.76 -18.27 21.73
C GLN A 196 -15.81 -19.32 21.13
N ASP A 197 -15.09 -18.98 20.03
CA ASP A 197 -14.21 -19.90 19.28
C ASP A 197 -12.73 -19.45 19.27
N LYS A 198 -12.26 -18.90 20.38
CA LYS A 198 -10.90 -18.36 20.56
C LYS A 198 -9.81 -19.37 20.14
N GLU A 199 -9.95 -20.62 20.49
CA GLU A 199 -8.99 -21.67 20.17
C GLU A 199 -8.98 -22.02 18.68
N GLU A 200 -10.13 -21.97 18.02
CA GLU A 200 -10.22 -22.18 16.57
C GLU A 200 -9.55 -21.03 15.81
N MET A 201 -9.81 -19.79 16.20
CA MET A 201 -9.15 -18.62 15.62
C MET A 201 -7.64 -18.65 15.84
N ARG A 202 -7.19 -19.08 17.02
CA ARG A 202 -5.77 -19.29 17.30
C ARG A 202 -5.15 -20.28 16.32
N LYS A 203 -5.77 -21.43 16.11
CA LYS A 203 -5.32 -22.45 15.16
C LYS A 203 -5.25 -21.93 13.73
N VAL A 204 -6.24 -21.16 13.29
CA VAL A 204 -6.23 -20.55 11.95
C VAL A 204 -5.05 -19.60 11.79
N LEU A 205 -4.78 -18.74 12.77
CA LEU A 205 -3.67 -17.79 12.75
C LEU A 205 -2.31 -18.51 12.81
N GLU A 206 -2.18 -19.53 13.65
CA GLU A 206 -0.96 -20.35 13.74
C GLU A 206 -0.69 -21.10 12.42
N ASN A 207 -1.72 -21.66 11.78
CA ASN A 207 -1.60 -22.29 10.48
C ASN A 207 -1.17 -21.29 9.41
N ALA A 208 -1.75 -20.08 9.39
CA ALA A 208 -1.36 -19.02 8.47
C ALA A 208 0.09 -18.57 8.72
N ASN A 209 0.53 -18.46 9.98
CA ASN A 209 1.91 -18.14 10.34
C ASN A 209 2.91 -19.21 9.88
N ASN A 210 2.51 -20.48 9.94
CA ASN A 210 3.36 -21.60 9.52
C ASN A 210 3.39 -21.84 8.01
N SER A 211 2.47 -21.24 7.23
CA SER A 211 2.35 -21.39 5.78
C SER A 211 3.40 -20.61 4.99
N ARG A 212 4.71 -20.91 5.25
CA ARG A 212 5.84 -20.23 4.61
C ARG A 212 6.60 -21.13 3.63
N SER A 213 5.93 -22.12 3.06
CA SER A 213 6.57 -23.08 2.17
C SER A 213 7.26 -22.41 0.98
N MET A 214 6.59 -21.45 0.32
CA MET A 214 7.15 -20.75 -0.84
C MET A 214 8.46 -20.00 -0.55
N GLN A 215 8.58 -19.39 0.64
CA GLN A 215 9.82 -18.70 1.02
C GLN A 215 10.96 -19.69 1.26
N LYS A 216 10.69 -20.80 1.93
CA LYS A 216 11.66 -21.87 2.17
C LYS A 216 12.13 -22.48 0.86
N GLU A 217 11.20 -22.78 -0.04
CA GLU A 217 11.47 -23.33 -1.36
C GLU A 217 12.28 -22.36 -2.24
N LEU A 218 12.01 -21.06 -2.18
CA LEU A 218 12.77 -20.06 -2.93
C LEU A 218 14.23 -19.99 -2.48
N LEU A 219 14.49 -20.12 -1.18
CA LEU A 219 15.83 -20.08 -0.62
C LEU A 219 16.57 -21.41 -0.72
N SER A 220 15.87 -22.52 -0.97
CA SER A 220 16.46 -23.86 -1.05
C SER A 220 17.11 -24.11 -2.41
N LYS A 221 18.38 -24.57 -2.39
CA LYS A 221 19.08 -25.02 -3.60
C LYS A 221 18.58 -26.39 -4.11
N GLU A 222 17.83 -27.12 -3.30
CA GLU A 222 17.22 -28.41 -3.70
C GLU A 222 15.97 -28.20 -4.56
N THR A 223 15.35 -27.02 -4.48
CA THR A 223 14.18 -26.65 -5.29
C THR A 223 14.62 -26.32 -6.71
N SER A 224 13.92 -26.86 -7.70
CA SER A 224 14.23 -26.60 -9.10
C SER A 224 14.16 -25.10 -9.43
N GLU A 225 15.04 -24.63 -10.30
CA GLU A 225 15.08 -23.22 -10.72
C GLU A 225 13.73 -22.73 -11.23
N ARG A 226 13.00 -23.54 -11.98
CA ARG A 226 11.66 -23.21 -12.48
C ARG A 226 10.69 -22.89 -11.34
N CYS A 227 10.68 -23.69 -10.28
CA CYS A 227 9.83 -23.46 -9.12
C CYS A 227 10.29 -22.20 -8.36
N ARG A 228 11.59 -22.01 -8.19
CA ARG A 228 12.15 -20.82 -7.52
C ARG A 228 11.77 -19.53 -8.27
N ILE A 229 11.77 -19.52 -9.61
CA ILE A 229 11.31 -18.38 -10.42
C ILE A 229 9.82 -18.11 -10.22
N LEU A 230 8.97 -19.16 -10.11
CA LEU A 230 7.55 -18.97 -9.80
C LEU A 230 7.36 -18.33 -8.43
N TYR A 231 8.14 -18.76 -7.45
CA TYR A 231 8.09 -18.17 -6.09
C TYR A 231 8.60 -16.72 -6.04
N CYS A 232 9.62 -16.38 -6.84
CA CYS A 232 10.03 -14.97 -7.03
C CYS A 232 8.87 -14.10 -7.51
N ASN A 233 8.07 -14.59 -8.47
CA ASN A 233 6.90 -13.83 -8.94
C ASN A 233 5.85 -13.62 -7.85
N SER A 234 5.70 -14.56 -6.91
CA SER A 234 4.77 -14.40 -5.78
C SER A 234 5.18 -13.31 -4.80
N LEU A 235 6.49 -12.99 -4.70
CA LEU A 235 6.99 -11.90 -3.85
C LEU A 235 6.44 -10.53 -4.24
N LYS A 236 6.00 -10.34 -5.48
CA LYS A 236 5.35 -9.10 -5.95
C LYS A 236 4.05 -8.81 -5.21
N ASN A 237 3.38 -9.85 -4.72
CA ASN A 237 2.11 -9.75 -3.98
C ASN A 237 2.28 -9.99 -2.46
N HIS A 238 3.30 -10.76 -2.07
CA HIS A 238 3.55 -11.16 -0.69
C HIS A 238 5.03 -10.92 -0.35
N MET A 239 5.35 -9.66 -0.04
CA MET A 239 6.71 -9.19 0.24
C MET A 239 7.25 -9.82 1.52
N ALA A 240 8.08 -10.85 1.41
CA ALA A 240 8.65 -11.56 2.55
C ALA A 240 9.81 -10.75 3.18
N HIS A 241 9.48 -9.71 3.95
CA HIS A 241 10.47 -8.79 4.55
C HIS A 241 11.45 -9.50 5.49
N ALA A 242 10.99 -10.51 6.22
CA ALA A 242 11.83 -11.32 7.11
C ALA A 242 12.88 -12.14 6.36
N CYS A 243 12.69 -12.41 5.07
CA CYS A 243 13.60 -13.22 4.25
C CYS A 243 14.54 -12.36 3.38
N VAL A 244 14.48 -11.03 3.46
CA VAL A 244 15.24 -10.13 2.55
C VAL A 244 16.73 -10.41 2.59
N ASP A 245 17.34 -10.72 3.74
CA ASP A 245 18.78 -11.02 3.81
C ASP A 245 19.13 -12.26 3.00
N GLY A 246 18.35 -13.34 3.13
CA GLY A 246 18.52 -14.54 2.31
C GLY A 246 18.32 -14.30 0.82
N LEU A 247 17.31 -13.49 0.46
CA LEU A 247 17.03 -13.12 -0.92
C LEU A 247 18.13 -12.25 -1.53
N LEU A 248 18.70 -11.31 -0.76
CA LEU A 248 19.84 -10.51 -1.20
C LEU A 248 21.12 -11.36 -1.37
N ALA A 249 21.30 -12.38 -0.52
CA ALA A 249 22.41 -13.32 -0.66
C ALA A 249 22.34 -14.09 -1.99
N LEU A 250 21.13 -14.46 -2.47
CA LEU A 250 20.98 -15.10 -3.78
C LEU A 250 21.43 -14.21 -4.95
N LEU A 251 21.25 -12.90 -4.85
CA LEU A 251 21.70 -11.96 -5.89
C LEU A 251 23.22 -11.93 -6.04
N THR A 252 23.94 -12.14 -4.95
CA THR A 252 25.42 -12.09 -4.91
C THR A 252 26.07 -13.47 -5.02
N ASP A 253 25.31 -14.55 -4.92
CA ASP A 253 25.82 -15.92 -5.06
C ASP A 253 26.16 -16.22 -6.52
N SER A 254 27.45 -16.45 -6.82
CA SER A 254 27.92 -16.76 -8.18
C SER A 254 27.39 -18.09 -8.72
N SER A 255 26.93 -19.01 -7.86
CA SER A 255 26.35 -20.29 -8.27
C SER A 255 24.90 -20.20 -8.73
N GLU A 256 24.23 -19.07 -8.48
CA GLU A 256 22.85 -18.85 -8.90
C GLU A 256 22.76 -18.33 -10.34
N SER A 257 21.73 -18.78 -11.06
CA SER A 257 21.55 -18.38 -12.45
C SER A 257 21.19 -16.90 -12.60
N GLU A 258 21.63 -16.31 -13.69
CA GLU A 258 21.27 -14.94 -14.04
C GLU A 258 19.76 -14.75 -14.14
N LYS A 259 19.04 -15.74 -14.68
CA LYS A 259 17.59 -15.71 -14.82
C LYS A 259 16.88 -15.59 -13.47
N LEU A 260 17.33 -16.34 -12.46
CA LEU A 260 16.77 -16.25 -11.10
C LEU A 260 17.06 -14.88 -10.48
N LYS A 261 18.29 -14.37 -10.64
CA LYS A 261 18.70 -13.04 -10.14
C LYS A 261 17.88 -11.91 -10.77
N THR A 262 17.68 -11.95 -12.10
CA THR A 262 16.85 -10.98 -12.81
C THR A 262 15.42 -11.00 -12.29
N CYS A 263 14.82 -12.19 -12.18
CA CYS A 263 13.45 -12.33 -11.64
C CYS A 263 13.33 -11.82 -10.20
N LEU A 264 14.36 -12.02 -9.38
CA LEU A 264 14.39 -11.53 -8.00
C LEU A 264 14.53 -10.01 -7.94
N LEU A 265 15.33 -9.40 -8.80
CA LEU A 265 15.42 -7.94 -8.94
C LEU A 265 14.07 -7.32 -9.35
N GLU A 266 13.39 -7.91 -10.35
CA GLU A 266 12.03 -7.50 -10.73
C GLU A 266 11.04 -7.58 -9.55
N ALA A 267 11.14 -8.62 -8.72
CA ALA A 267 10.31 -8.76 -7.53
C ALA A 267 10.61 -7.68 -6.49
N PHE A 268 11.89 -7.39 -6.24
CA PHE A 268 12.31 -6.32 -5.32
C PHE A 268 11.84 -4.94 -5.74
N ALA A 269 11.62 -4.69 -7.02
CA ALA A 269 11.06 -3.42 -7.50
C ALA A 269 9.66 -3.09 -6.93
N TRP A 270 8.98 -4.05 -6.31
CA TRP A 270 7.68 -3.87 -5.63
C TRP A 270 7.81 -3.52 -4.14
N PHE A 271 9.02 -3.57 -3.55
CA PHE A 271 9.26 -3.26 -2.15
C PHE A 271 9.36 -1.74 -1.88
N THR A 272 8.58 -0.93 -2.58
CA THR A 272 8.64 0.54 -2.58
C THR A 272 8.43 1.16 -1.20
N HIS A 273 7.58 0.55 -0.37
CA HIS A 273 7.26 1.02 1.00
C HIS A 273 7.90 0.17 2.09
N SER A 274 8.67 -0.86 1.72
CA SER A 274 9.33 -1.76 2.66
C SER A 274 10.31 -1.03 3.58
N TYR A 275 10.30 -1.37 4.86
CA TYR A 275 11.35 -0.91 5.78
C TYR A 275 12.74 -1.42 5.40
N ARG A 276 12.82 -2.52 4.59
CA ARG A 276 14.06 -3.09 4.06
C ARG A 276 14.52 -2.44 2.75
N LYS A 277 13.79 -1.45 2.24
CA LYS A 277 14.14 -0.71 1.01
C LYS A 277 15.59 -0.20 0.97
N PRO A 278 16.16 0.37 2.05
CA PRO A 278 17.56 0.80 2.04
C PRO A 278 18.56 -0.32 1.78
N ASP A 279 18.33 -1.53 2.30
CA ASP A 279 19.21 -2.69 2.08
C ASP A 279 19.16 -3.14 0.62
N ILE A 280 17.95 -3.19 0.05
CA ILE A 280 17.73 -3.56 -1.36
C ILE A 280 18.40 -2.52 -2.28
N LEU A 281 18.20 -1.23 -2.02
CA LEU A 281 18.84 -0.16 -2.79
C LEU A 281 20.36 -0.26 -2.76
N ARG A 282 20.97 -0.56 -1.60
CA ARG A 282 22.41 -0.72 -1.46
C ARG A 282 22.95 -1.85 -2.36
N VAL A 283 22.28 -3.00 -2.37
CA VAL A 283 22.69 -4.13 -3.21
C VAL A 283 22.46 -3.85 -4.69
N CYS A 284 21.32 -3.27 -5.07
CA CYS A 284 21.07 -2.85 -6.45
C CYS A 284 22.12 -1.85 -6.94
N ASP A 285 22.54 -0.89 -6.09
CA ASP A 285 23.60 0.08 -6.45
C ASP A 285 24.96 -0.58 -6.69
N GLN A 286 25.29 -1.63 -5.94
CA GLN A 286 26.48 -2.45 -6.15
C GLN A 286 26.40 -3.21 -7.48
N LEU A 287 25.32 -3.94 -7.72
CA LEU A 287 25.15 -4.78 -8.92
C LEU A 287 25.17 -3.96 -10.23
N ARG A 288 24.48 -2.82 -10.28
CA ARG A 288 24.44 -1.96 -11.49
C ARG A 288 25.79 -1.36 -11.87
N LYS A 289 26.72 -1.26 -10.92
CA LYS A 289 28.08 -0.72 -11.12
C LYS A 289 29.12 -1.82 -11.39
N ASP A 290 28.81 -3.06 -11.14
CA ASP A 290 29.73 -4.17 -11.26
C ASP A 290 29.89 -4.59 -12.74
N LYS A 291 31.02 -4.20 -13.33
CA LYS A 291 31.36 -4.48 -14.74
C LYS A 291 31.64 -5.97 -15.02
N SER A 292 31.79 -6.80 -14.00
CA SER A 292 31.98 -8.26 -14.17
C SER A 292 30.67 -8.98 -14.47
N LEU A 293 29.52 -8.36 -14.19
CA LEU A 293 28.20 -8.90 -14.46
C LEU A 293 27.75 -8.64 -15.91
N SER A 294 26.84 -9.45 -16.40
CA SER A 294 26.24 -9.25 -17.71
C SER A 294 25.52 -7.89 -17.81
N GLU A 295 25.42 -7.37 -19.01
CA GLU A 295 24.72 -6.11 -19.28
C GLU A 295 23.25 -6.20 -18.84
N ASN A 296 22.57 -7.30 -19.16
CA ASN A 296 21.17 -7.54 -18.81
C ASN A 296 20.93 -7.49 -17.29
N LEU A 297 21.79 -8.12 -16.50
CA LEU A 297 21.64 -8.13 -15.04
C LEU A 297 21.91 -6.73 -14.45
N ARG A 298 22.87 -5.99 -14.98
CA ARG A 298 23.17 -4.61 -14.57
C ARG A 298 22.01 -3.66 -14.90
N GLU A 299 21.43 -3.79 -16.10
CA GLU A 299 20.25 -3.00 -16.50
C GLU A 299 19.05 -3.26 -15.59
N GLU A 300 18.79 -4.53 -15.25
CA GLU A 300 17.67 -4.83 -14.36
C GLU A 300 17.90 -4.30 -12.93
N ALA A 301 19.14 -4.40 -12.44
CA ALA A 301 19.51 -3.79 -11.17
C ALA A 301 19.33 -2.25 -11.18
N ASP A 302 19.66 -1.60 -12.31
CA ASP A 302 19.48 -0.16 -12.50
C ASP A 302 17.99 0.24 -12.54
N ARG A 303 17.16 -0.51 -13.27
CA ARG A 303 15.70 -0.31 -13.31
C ARG A 303 15.08 -0.47 -11.91
N THR A 304 15.44 -1.52 -11.19
CA THR A 304 14.99 -1.77 -9.82
C THR A 304 15.41 -0.66 -8.88
N TYR A 305 16.67 -0.22 -8.96
CA TYR A 305 17.20 0.88 -8.17
C TYR A 305 16.38 2.17 -8.36
N TYR A 306 16.15 2.60 -9.60
CA TYR A 306 15.41 3.83 -9.86
C TYR A 306 13.94 3.72 -9.52
N ARG A 307 13.31 2.55 -9.70
CA ARG A 307 11.92 2.32 -9.29
C ARG A 307 11.74 2.41 -7.78
N LEU A 308 12.70 1.93 -7.02
CA LEU A 308 12.66 2.04 -5.56
C LEU A 308 13.00 3.44 -5.08
N LYS A 309 13.86 4.17 -5.79
CA LYS A 309 14.33 5.49 -5.38
C LYS A 309 13.26 6.57 -5.58
N ASN A 310 12.47 6.46 -6.62
CA ASN A 310 11.39 7.39 -6.98
C ASN A 310 10.08 7.00 -6.28
#